data_98321e6038ecab31f0aa63135ae9f107
#
_entry.id   98321e6038ecab31f0aa63135ae9f107
#
_cell.length_a   1.000
_cell.length_b   1.000
_cell.length_c   1.000
_cell.angle_alpha   90.00
_cell.angle_beta   90.00
_cell.angle_gamma   90.00
#
_symmetry.space_group_name_H-M   'P 1'
#
loop_
_entity.id
_entity.type
_entity.pdbx_description
1 polymer ?
#
loop_
_entity_poly.entity_id
_entity_poly.type
_entity_poly.pdbx_seq_one_letter_code
_entity_poly.pdbx_strand_id
1 'polypeptide(L)'
;LVEAASSGPGEQTKTDNRNDERFWQPTRDKAGNGYAVVRFLPGDAEAPTPWVRYWDHFFKGPTGQWYVEKSLTSIGQADPLSESNSKLWNEDGSEEAKRIVRERKRNLRYIANVLIVSDPSAPENEGQVKLYRFGKKIFDKIMDSMQPQFPDEAPVNPFDMWNGADFTIKIRKVEGYPNYDASAFKSPSAMAGSDDDLEAIYNKQHDMSEWT
;
A
#
# COMPACT_ATOMS: atom_id res chain seq x y z
N LEU A 1 -26.31 -12.60 46.41
CA LEU A 1 -26.61 -11.20 46.20
C LEU A 1 -25.34 -10.44 45.91
N VAL A 2 -24.85 -10.42 44.69
CA VAL A 2 -24.21 -9.31 44.05
C VAL A 2 -23.91 -9.71 42.59
N GLU A 3 -24.75 -9.26 41.68
CA GLU A 3 -24.38 -9.05 40.29
C GLU A 3 -23.67 -7.68 40.21
N ALA A 4 -22.46 -7.67 39.78
CA ALA A 4 -21.79 -6.48 39.31
C ALA A 4 -21.22 -6.74 37.93
N ALA A 5 -21.81 -6.03 37.00
CA ALA A 5 -21.51 -6.02 35.59
C ALA A 5 -20.00 -5.80 35.30
N SER A 6 -19.41 -6.69 34.52
CA SER A 6 -18.16 -6.44 33.83
C SER A 6 -18.50 -5.85 32.46
N SER A 7 -18.51 -4.54 32.36
CA SER A 7 -18.35 -3.86 31.09
C SER A 7 -16.87 -3.94 30.70
N GLY A 8 -16.53 -4.89 29.86
CA GLY A 8 -15.24 -4.99 29.22
C GLY A 8 -15.02 -3.81 28.25
N PRO A 9 -13.77 -3.42 28.00
CA PRO A 9 -13.47 -2.38 27.03
C PRO A 9 -13.95 -2.78 25.63
N GLY A 10 -14.56 -1.83 24.94
CA GLY A 10 -15.26 -2.03 23.69
C GLY A 10 -14.48 -2.84 22.66
N GLU A 11 -15.18 -3.77 22.02
CA GLU A 11 -14.75 -4.42 20.80
C GLU A 11 -14.39 -3.36 19.76
N GLN A 12 -13.10 -3.10 19.62
CA GLN A 12 -12.60 -2.47 18.40
C GLN A 12 -12.83 -3.46 17.28
N THR A 13 -13.78 -3.16 16.43
CA THR A 13 -14.02 -3.88 15.18
C THR A 13 -12.70 -3.92 14.40
N LYS A 14 -12.06 -5.09 14.39
CA LYS A 14 -10.94 -5.37 13.50
C LYS A 14 -11.46 -5.27 12.08
N THR A 15 -11.26 -4.13 11.44
CA THR A 15 -11.48 -3.98 10.02
C THR A 15 -10.43 -4.84 9.32
N ASP A 16 -10.80 -6.07 9.00
CA ASP A 16 -10.00 -6.92 8.11
C ASP A 16 -10.04 -6.28 6.72
N ASN A 17 -9.00 -5.51 6.38
CA ASN A 17 -8.87 -4.80 5.10
C ASN A 17 -8.97 -5.72 3.87
N ARG A 18 -9.11 -7.03 4.07
CA ARG A 18 -9.34 -8.00 2.99
C ARG A 18 -10.76 -7.96 2.44
N ASN A 19 -11.71 -7.44 3.22
CA ASN A 19 -13.12 -7.30 2.83
C ASN A 19 -13.53 -5.82 2.62
N ASP A 20 -12.59 -4.89 2.65
CA ASP A 20 -12.86 -3.49 2.38
C ASP A 20 -12.94 -3.27 0.87
N GLU A 21 -14.14 -3.06 0.37
CA GLU A 21 -14.42 -2.88 -1.07
C GLU A 21 -13.77 -1.64 -1.69
N ARG A 22 -13.28 -0.71 -0.87
CA ARG A 22 -12.50 0.44 -1.34
C ARG A 22 -11.15 0.01 -1.89
N PHE A 23 -10.56 -1.10 -1.38
CA PHE A 23 -9.26 -1.60 -1.80
C PHE A 23 -9.32 -2.44 -3.06
N TRP A 24 -8.30 -2.28 -3.87
CA TRP A 24 -8.03 -3.10 -5.03
C TRP A 24 -6.56 -3.56 -5.04
N GLN A 25 -6.34 -4.74 -5.56
CA GLN A 25 -5.02 -5.30 -5.84
C GLN A 25 -5.05 -6.06 -7.16
N PRO A 26 -3.97 -6.03 -7.97
CA PRO A 26 -3.89 -6.84 -9.17
C PRO A 26 -4.06 -8.32 -8.86
N THR A 27 -4.95 -8.99 -9.59
CA THR A 27 -5.11 -10.44 -9.49
C THR A 27 -3.86 -11.14 -10.03
N ARG A 28 -3.46 -12.21 -9.36
CA ARG A 28 -2.33 -13.04 -9.80
C ARG A 28 -2.83 -14.40 -10.25
N ASP A 29 -2.27 -14.89 -11.36
CA ASP A 29 -2.53 -16.24 -11.88
C ASP A 29 -1.91 -17.34 -10.97
N LYS A 30 -2.11 -18.60 -11.34
CA LYS A 30 -1.57 -19.75 -10.60
C LYS A 30 -0.04 -19.78 -10.58
N ALA A 31 0.63 -19.16 -11.54
CA ALA A 31 2.09 -19.03 -11.59
C ALA A 31 2.60 -17.85 -10.73
N GLY A 32 1.69 -17.00 -10.22
CA GLY A 32 2.00 -15.84 -9.42
C GLY A 32 2.26 -14.57 -10.24
N ASN A 33 1.94 -14.56 -11.55
CA ASN A 33 2.05 -13.39 -12.40
C ASN A 33 0.79 -12.53 -12.29
N GLY A 34 0.96 -11.22 -12.37
CA GLY A 34 -0.13 -10.26 -12.38
C GLY A 34 0.17 -9.10 -13.32
N TYR A 35 -0.88 -8.54 -13.88
CA TYR A 35 -0.80 -7.39 -14.77
C TYR A 35 -1.99 -6.48 -14.56
N ALA A 36 -1.75 -5.18 -14.46
CA ALA A 36 -2.76 -4.14 -14.50
C ALA A 36 -2.13 -2.80 -14.90
N VAL A 37 -2.96 -1.86 -15.30
CA VAL A 37 -2.57 -0.47 -15.53
C VAL A 37 -3.41 0.42 -14.66
N VAL A 38 -2.75 1.29 -13.90
CA VAL A 38 -3.41 2.26 -13.02
C VAL A 38 -2.92 3.67 -13.28
N ARG A 39 -3.71 4.65 -12.87
CA ARG A 39 -3.31 6.05 -12.81
C ARG A 39 -3.43 6.55 -11.39
N PHE A 40 -2.35 7.05 -10.81
CA PHE A 40 -2.36 7.66 -9.48
C PHE A 40 -3.12 8.98 -9.50
N LEU A 41 -3.89 9.24 -8.44
CA LEU A 41 -4.64 10.48 -8.29
C LEU A 41 -3.92 11.46 -7.35
N PRO A 42 -4.11 12.78 -7.53
CA PRO A 42 -3.52 13.79 -6.66
C PRO A 42 -4.07 13.73 -5.24
N GLY A 43 -3.42 14.42 -4.32
CA GLY A 43 -4.02 14.76 -3.03
C GLY A 43 -5.11 15.81 -3.18
N ASP A 44 -5.83 16.07 -2.10
CA ASP A 44 -6.84 17.11 -2.01
C ASP A 44 -6.35 18.32 -1.21
N ALA A 45 -7.22 19.32 -1.02
CA ALA A 45 -6.86 20.55 -0.30
C ALA A 45 -6.59 20.31 1.19
N GLU A 46 -7.21 19.31 1.81
CA GLU A 46 -7.06 18.97 3.23
C GLU A 46 -5.88 18.02 3.44
N ALA A 47 -5.65 17.10 2.49
CA ALA A 47 -4.56 16.15 2.48
C ALA A 47 -3.76 16.24 1.17
N PRO A 48 -2.86 17.24 1.02
CA PRO A 48 -2.16 17.50 -0.25
C PRO A 48 -1.17 16.41 -0.64
N THR A 49 -0.75 15.56 0.30
CA THR A 49 0.09 14.40 -0.01
C THR A 49 -0.76 13.30 -0.62
N PRO A 50 -0.49 12.87 -1.87
CA PRO A 50 -1.34 11.92 -2.58
C PRO A 50 -1.19 10.46 -2.11
N TRP A 51 -0.50 10.22 -1.02
CA TRP A 51 -0.35 8.90 -0.39
C TRP A 51 -0.27 9.00 1.12
N VAL A 52 -0.62 7.91 1.79
CA VAL A 52 -0.36 7.68 3.20
C VAL A 52 0.72 6.64 3.36
N ARG A 53 1.61 6.84 4.32
CA ARG A 53 2.68 5.91 4.69
C ARG A 53 2.43 5.40 6.10
N TYR A 54 2.42 4.07 6.25
CA TYR A 54 2.31 3.45 7.57
C TYR A 54 3.13 2.17 7.66
N TRP A 55 3.29 1.67 8.88
CA TRP A 55 3.93 0.41 9.17
C TRP A 55 2.92 -0.59 9.69
N ASP A 56 3.01 -1.85 9.27
CA ASP A 56 2.24 -2.96 9.79
C ASP A 56 3.12 -4.13 10.22
N HIS A 57 2.60 -4.94 11.13
CA HIS A 57 3.10 -6.26 11.44
C HIS A 57 2.19 -7.31 10.81
N PHE A 58 2.78 -8.26 10.13
CA PHE A 58 2.05 -9.35 9.48
C PHE A 58 2.88 -10.64 9.57
N PHE A 59 2.60 -11.47 10.56
CA PHE A 59 3.30 -12.73 10.78
C PHE A 59 2.45 -13.74 11.55
N LYS A 60 2.86 -15.02 11.55
CA LYS A 60 2.26 -16.04 12.42
C LYS A 60 2.93 -16.03 13.77
N GLY A 61 2.13 -15.91 14.84
CA GLY A 61 2.59 -16.08 16.21
C GLY A 61 2.91 -17.55 16.54
N PRO A 62 3.47 -17.82 17.74
CA PRO A 62 3.87 -19.17 18.16
C PRO A 62 2.70 -20.13 18.28
N THR A 63 1.46 -19.62 18.42
CA THR A 63 0.23 -20.43 18.42
C THR A 63 -0.29 -20.76 17.03
N GLY A 64 0.39 -20.32 15.95
CA GLY A 64 -0.04 -20.46 14.57
C GLY A 64 -1.11 -19.44 14.12
N GLN A 65 -1.57 -18.57 14.99
CA GLN A 65 -2.49 -17.49 14.66
C GLN A 65 -1.75 -16.34 13.99
N TRP A 66 -2.44 -15.69 13.06
CA TRP A 66 -1.92 -14.49 12.41
C TRP A 66 -2.01 -13.28 13.35
N TYR A 67 -0.89 -12.57 13.47
CA TYR A 67 -0.82 -11.24 14.06
C TYR A 67 -0.78 -10.21 12.93
N VAL A 68 -1.82 -9.40 12.84
CA VAL A 68 -1.98 -8.38 11.80
C VAL A 68 -2.42 -7.08 12.47
N GLU A 69 -1.47 -6.18 12.70
CA GLU A 69 -1.73 -4.94 13.42
C GLU A 69 -0.91 -3.78 12.82
N LYS A 70 -1.45 -2.57 12.88
CA LYS A 70 -0.68 -1.35 12.57
C LYS A 70 0.39 -1.16 13.65
N SER A 71 1.60 -0.86 13.24
CA SER A 71 2.68 -0.53 14.18
C SER A 71 2.50 0.89 14.70
N LEU A 72 2.62 1.08 16.00
CA LEU A 72 2.54 2.39 16.67
C LEU A 72 3.61 3.38 16.17
N THR A 73 4.68 2.88 15.55
CA THR A 73 5.68 3.74 14.91
C THR A 73 5.12 4.52 13.72
N SER A 74 3.97 4.14 13.17
CA SER A 74 3.28 4.91 12.13
C SER A 74 2.84 6.29 12.62
N ILE A 75 2.49 6.39 13.89
CA ILE A 75 2.07 7.63 14.58
C ILE A 75 3.17 8.18 15.50
N GLY A 76 4.43 7.79 15.29
CA GLY A 76 5.57 8.28 16.06
C GLY A 76 5.65 7.78 17.50
N GLN A 77 4.87 6.76 17.89
CA GLN A 77 4.89 6.17 19.22
C GLN A 77 5.78 4.92 19.28
N ALA A 78 6.24 4.59 20.50
CA ALA A 78 6.96 3.36 20.78
C ALA A 78 6.08 2.14 20.50
N ASP A 79 6.65 1.17 19.79
CA ASP A 79 5.97 -0.07 19.42
C ASP A 79 6.59 -1.23 20.21
N PRO A 80 5.83 -1.84 21.14
CA PRO A 80 6.38 -2.89 22.01
C PRO A 80 6.95 -4.09 21.27
N LEU A 81 6.37 -4.45 20.11
CA LEU A 81 6.87 -5.56 19.31
C LEU A 81 8.19 -5.20 18.61
N SER A 82 8.30 -3.97 18.10
CA SER A 82 9.55 -3.47 17.51
C SER A 82 10.66 -3.36 18.56
N GLU A 83 10.34 -2.93 19.78
CA GLU A 83 11.29 -2.89 20.90
C GLU A 83 11.74 -4.31 21.30
N SER A 84 10.79 -5.25 21.44
CA SER A 84 11.10 -6.66 21.71
C SER A 84 11.98 -7.28 20.64
N ASN A 85 11.72 -6.98 19.37
CA ASN A 85 12.54 -7.45 18.26
C ASN A 85 13.97 -6.85 18.32
N SER A 86 14.10 -5.57 18.65
CA SER A 86 15.40 -4.92 18.80
C SER A 86 16.20 -5.52 19.96
N LYS A 87 15.53 -5.79 21.08
CA LYS A 87 16.13 -6.45 22.24
C LYS A 87 16.61 -7.86 21.89
N LEU A 88 15.75 -8.66 21.28
CA LEU A 88 16.10 -10.03 20.86
C LEU A 88 17.28 -10.06 19.89
N TRP A 89 17.33 -9.11 18.94
CA TRP A 89 18.43 -9.00 17.98
C TRP A 89 19.75 -8.64 18.63
N ASN A 90 19.74 -7.72 19.59
CA ASN A 90 20.95 -7.16 20.19
C ASN A 90 21.48 -7.99 21.36
N GLU A 91 20.61 -8.60 22.18
CA GLU A 91 20.99 -9.31 23.40
C GLU A 91 21.27 -10.80 23.13
N ASP A 92 20.41 -11.48 22.37
CA ASP A 92 20.62 -12.89 22.01
C ASP A 92 21.55 -13.00 20.78
N GLY A 93 21.17 -12.32 19.66
CA GLY A 93 21.97 -12.27 18.43
C GLY A 93 22.20 -13.61 17.73
N SER A 94 21.62 -14.71 18.23
CA SER A 94 21.69 -16.03 17.60
C SER A 94 21.01 -16.04 16.24
N GLU A 95 21.33 -16.99 15.37
CA GLU A 95 20.67 -17.11 14.06
C GLU A 95 19.18 -17.41 14.21
N GLU A 96 18.77 -18.12 15.26
CA GLU A 96 17.37 -18.34 15.57
C GLU A 96 16.67 -17.03 15.99
N ALA A 97 17.26 -16.23 16.86
CA ALA A 97 16.75 -14.91 17.24
C ALA A 97 16.60 -14.00 16.02
N LYS A 98 17.61 -13.95 15.15
CA LYS A 98 17.57 -13.19 13.91
C LYS A 98 16.49 -13.66 12.95
N ARG A 99 16.26 -14.97 12.85
CA ARG A 99 15.18 -15.55 12.04
C ARG A 99 13.81 -15.07 12.55
N ILE A 100 13.58 -15.17 13.85
CA ILE A 100 12.34 -14.71 14.50
C ILE A 100 12.11 -13.22 14.25
N VAL A 101 13.13 -12.39 14.40
CA VAL A 101 13.04 -10.95 14.16
C VAL A 101 12.72 -10.64 12.70
N ARG A 102 13.35 -11.32 11.74
CA ARG A 102 13.07 -11.14 10.31
C ARG A 102 11.61 -11.47 9.97
N GLU A 103 11.01 -12.47 10.60
CA GLU A 103 9.61 -12.85 10.41
C GLU A 103 8.64 -11.84 11.03
N ARG A 104 9.01 -11.22 12.17
CA ARG A 104 8.14 -10.31 12.94
C ARG A 104 8.35 -8.83 12.64
N LYS A 105 9.39 -8.48 11.89
CA LYS A 105 9.68 -7.07 11.60
C LYS A 105 8.49 -6.40 10.93
N ARG A 106 8.29 -5.12 11.25
CA ARG A 106 7.28 -4.29 10.60
C ARG A 106 7.56 -4.13 9.11
N ASN A 107 6.49 -4.05 8.33
CA ASN A 107 6.52 -3.81 6.89
C ASN A 107 6.12 -2.37 6.60
N LEU A 108 6.85 -1.70 5.71
CA LEU A 108 6.50 -0.38 5.23
C LEU A 108 5.45 -0.51 4.12
N ARG A 109 4.35 0.22 4.27
CA ARG A 109 3.23 0.26 3.32
C ARG A 109 2.91 1.68 2.92
N TYR A 110 2.39 1.80 1.71
CA TYR A 110 1.83 3.02 1.16
C TYR A 110 0.42 2.73 0.65
N ILE A 111 -0.45 3.71 0.75
CA ILE A 111 -1.80 3.68 0.17
C ILE A 111 -1.96 4.96 -0.65
N ALA A 112 -2.52 4.83 -1.83
CA ALA A 112 -2.90 5.96 -2.68
C ALA A 112 -4.21 5.65 -3.40
N ASN A 113 -4.96 6.69 -3.77
CA ASN A 113 -6.06 6.57 -4.70
C ASN A 113 -5.53 6.32 -6.11
N VAL A 114 -6.13 5.38 -6.82
CA VAL A 114 -5.83 5.07 -8.21
C VAL A 114 -7.10 4.91 -9.04
N LEU A 115 -7.07 5.39 -10.26
CA LEU A 115 -8.01 5.00 -11.31
C LEU A 115 -7.50 3.70 -11.92
N ILE A 116 -8.32 2.67 -12.00
CA ILE A 116 -8.00 1.42 -12.68
C ILE A 116 -8.22 1.62 -14.17
N VAL A 117 -7.13 1.68 -14.93
CA VAL A 117 -7.16 1.93 -16.38
C VAL A 117 -7.36 0.62 -17.15
N SER A 118 -6.70 -0.45 -16.71
CA SER A 118 -6.87 -1.79 -17.27
C SER A 118 -6.61 -2.86 -16.23
N ASP A 119 -7.53 -3.80 -16.11
CA ASP A 119 -7.43 -4.99 -15.27
C ASP A 119 -7.97 -6.21 -16.04
N PRO A 120 -7.17 -6.82 -16.93
CA PRO A 120 -7.62 -7.93 -17.78
C PRO A 120 -8.12 -9.15 -17.03
N SER A 121 -7.71 -9.29 -15.76
CA SER A 121 -8.14 -10.42 -14.91
C SER A 121 -9.49 -10.15 -14.22
N ALA A 122 -9.90 -8.89 -14.10
CA ALA A 122 -11.16 -8.45 -13.50
C ALA A 122 -11.63 -7.14 -14.17
N PRO A 123 -12.12 -7.21 -15.43
CA PRO A 123 -12.47 -6.05 -16.23
C PRO A 123 -13.56 -5.15 -15.60
N GLU A 124 -14.34 -5.69 -14.68
CA GLU A 124 -15.35 -4.95 -13.92
C GLU A 124 -14.76 -3.85 -13.02
N ASN A 125 -13.48 -3.91 -12.73
CA ASN A 125 -12.78 -2.88 -11.97
C ASN A 125 -12.38 -1.68 -12.84
N GLU A 126 -12.30 -1.83 -14.14
CA GLU A 126 -11.82 -0.78 -15.06
C GLU A 126 -12.74 0.46 -15.00
N GLY A 127 -12.14 1.63 -14.93
CA GLY A 127 -12.83 2.92 -14.75
C GLY A 127 -13.24 3.24 -13.32
N GLN A 128 -12.99 2.35 -12.34
CA GLN A 128 -13.24 2.62 -10.93
C GLN A 128 -12.05 3.30 -10.27
N VAL A 129 -12.34 4.18 -9.30
CA VAL A 129 -11.34 4.72 -8.37
C VAL A 129 -11.30 3.84 -7.14
N LYS A 130 -10.12 3.38 -6.77
CA LYS A 130 -9.89 2.46 -5.65
C LYS A 130 -8.65 2.87 -4.85
N LEU A 131 -8.57 2.38 -3.61
CA LEU A 131 -7.35 2.44 -2.82
C LEU A 131 -6.41 1.30 -3.22
N TYR A 132 -5.19 1.66 -3.56
CA TYR A 132 -4.13 0.70 -3.89
C TYR A 132 -3.07 0.71 -2.80
N ARG A 133 -2.81 -0.46 -2.22
CA ARG A 133 -1.75 -0.65 -1.22
C ARG A 133 -0.52 -1.21 -1.88
N PHE A 134 0.62 -0.55 -1.71
CA PHE A 134 1.88 -0.94 -2.33
C PHE A 134 3.06 -0.79 -1.37
N GLY A 135 4.18 -1.39 -1.73
CA GLY A 135 5.41 -1.35 -0.96
C GLY A 135 6.44 -0.36 -1.50
N LYS A 136 7.60 -0.32 -0.84
CA LYS A 136 8.71 0.59 -1.16
C LYS A 136 9.16 0.51 -2.63
N LYS A 137 9.16 -0.66 -3.27
CA LYS A 137 9.59 -0.83 -4.67
C LYS A 137 8.78 0.03 -5.65
N ILE A 138 7.46 0.08 -5.49
CA ILE A 138 6.60 0.94 -6.32
C ILE A 138 6.77 2.39 -5.91
N PHE A 139 6.86 2.69 -4.61
CA PHE A 139 7.10 4.05 -4.14
C PHE A 139 8.40 4.64 -4.71
N ASP A 140 9.48 3.87 -4.72
CA ASP A 140 10.75 4.32 -5.31
C ASP A 140 10.58 4.68 -6.79
N LYS A 141 9.83 3.88 -7.58
CA LYS A 141 9.53 4.20 -8.98
C LYS A 141 8.72 5.49 -9.15
N ILE A 142 7.81 5.78 -8.23
CA ILE A 142 7.08 7.06 -8.19
C ILE A 142 8.07 8.22 -7.96
N MET A 143 8.94 8.09 -6.96
CA MET A 143 9.92 9.12 -6.65
C MET A 143 10.94 9.31 -7.77
N ASP A 144 11.43 8.22 -8.37
CA ASP A 144 12.35 8.28 -9.52
C ASP A 144 11.70 8.97 -10.73
N SER A 145 10.40 8.78 -10.95
CA SER A 145 9.66 9.49 -12.00
C SER A 145 9.58 11.00 -11.75
N MET A 146 9.39 11.39 -10.47
CA MET A 146 9.30 12.81 -10.09
C MET A 146 10.66 13.50 -10.02
N GLN A 147 11.69 12.76 -9.66
CA GLN A 147 13.07 13.23 -9.49
C GLN A 147 14.05 12.23 -10.12
N PRO A 148 14.11 12.18 -11.45
CA PRO A 148 14.98 11.25 -12.16
C PRO A 148 16.44 11.50 -11.82
N GLN A 149 17.23 10.43 -11.79
CA GLN A 149 18.65 10.48 -11.42
C GLN A 149 19.55 10.89 -12.61
N PHE A 150 19.06 10.71 -13.83
CA PHE A 150 19.85 10.97 -15.05
C PHE A 150 19.38 12.25 -15.75
N PRO A 151 20.33 13.07 -16.29
CA PRO A 151 20.00 14.38 -16.86
C PRO A 151 19.24 14.29 -18.20
N ASP A 152 19.18 13.14 -18.84
CA ASP A 152 18.43 12.87 -20.08
C ASP A 152 16.99 12.43 -19.80
N GLU A 153 16.62 12.21 -18.57
CA GLU A 153 15.26 11.86 -18.14
C GLU A 153 14.48 13.12 -17.76
N ALA A 154 13.33 13.33 -18.37
CA ALA A 154 12.43 14.41 -18.01
C ALA A 154 11.60 14.03 -16.76
N PRO A 155 11.53 14.89 -15.73
CA PRO A 155 10.70 14.63 -14.57
C PRO A 155 9.22 14.62 -14.95
N VAL A 156 8.49 13.62 -14.44
CA VAL A 156 7.05 13.46 -14.61
C VAL A 156 6.42 13.34 -13.24
N ASN A 157 5.43 14.18 -12.93
CA ASN A 157 4.60 14.01 -11.75
C ASN A 157 3.47 13.01 -12.08
N PRO A 158 3.54 11.76 -11.59
CA PRO A 158 2.53 10.76 -11.92
C PRO A 158 1.14 11.04 -11.33
N PHE A 159 1.04 11.99 -10.41
CA PHE A 159 -0.21 12.43 -9.80
C PHE A 159 -0.89 13.58 -10.56
N ASP A 160 -0.23 14.14 -11.56
CA ASP A 160 -0.83 15.16 -12.42
C ASP A 160 -1.88 14.52 -13.35
N MET A 161 -3.11 15.04 -13.29
CA MET A 161 -4.24 14.48 -14.05
C MET A 161 -4.14 14.78 -15.55
N TRP A 162 -3.46 15.86 -15.94
CA TRP A 162 -3.30 16.28 -17.35
C TRP A 162 -1.99 15.81 -17.97
N ASN A 163 -0.89 15.91 -17.23
CA ASN A 163 0.47 15.67 -17.74
C ASN A 163 1.20 14.51 -17.05
N GLY A 164 0.52 13.78 -16.19
CA GLY A 164 1.09 12.61 -15.52
C GLY A 164 1.15 11.40 -16.44
N ALA A 165 1.38 10.23 -15.87
CA ALA A 165 1.55 8.99 -16.63
C ALA A 165 0.86 7.79 -15.98
N ASP A 166 0.34 6.90 -16.82
CA ASP A 166 -0.16 5.61 -16.37
C ASP A 166 0.99 4.75 -15.85
N PHE A 167 0.72 3.99 -14.80
CA PHE A 167 1.65 3.02 -14.24
C PHE A 167 1.24 1.60 -14.60
N THR A 168 2.10 0.90 -15.33
CA THR A 168 1.92 -0.52 -15.64
C THR A 168 2.49 -1.36 -14.53
N ILE A 169 1.63 -2.08 -13.82
CA ILE A 169 2.01 -3.03 -12.78
C ILE A 169 2.26 -4.38 -13.45
N LYS A 170 3.47 -4.91 -13.27
CA LYS A 170 3.87 -6.24 -13.71
C LYS A 170 4.41 -7.01 -12.53
N ILE A 171 3.73 -8.07 -12.15
CA ILE A 171 4.12 -8.92 -11.04
C ILE A 171 4.63 -10.24 -11.60
N ARG A 172 5.80 -10.67 -11.14
CA ARG A 172 6.36 -12.00 -11.40
C ARG A 172 6.68 -12.68 -10.08
N LYS A 173 6.65 -13.99 -10.06
CA LYS A 173 7.13 -14.76 -8.91
C LYS A 173 8.64 -15.04 -9.09
N VAL A 174 9.47 -14.50 -8.20
CA VAL A 174 10.91 -14.70 -8.18
C VAL A 174 11.29 -15.27 -6.81
N GLU A 175 11.93 -16.43 -6.77
CA GLU A 175 12.32 -17.12 -5.52
C GLU A 175 11.17 -17.28 -4.50
N GLY A 176 9.96 -17.48 -5.00
CA GLY A 176 8.77 -17.65 -4.16
C GLY A 176 8.05 -16.35 -3.79
N TYR A 177 8.62 -15.18 -4.06
CA TYR A 177 8.08 -13.87 -3.69
C TYR A 177 7.59 -13.06 -4.89
N PRO A 178 6.57 -12.19 -4.71
CA PRO A 178 6.16 -11.24 -5.74
C PRO A 178 7.28 -10.24 -6.04
N ASN A 179 7.61 -10.09 -7.30
CA ASN A 179 8.58 -9.12 -7.80
C ASN A 179 7.90 -8.13 -8.73
N TYR A 180 8.15 -6.83 -8.53
CA TYR A 180 7.55 -5.70 -9.24
C TYR A 180 8.56 -4.95 -10.12
N ASP A 181 9.77 -5.45 -10.31
CA ASP A 181 10.87 -4.73 -10.96
C ASP A 181 10.55 -4.36 -12.41
N ALA A 182 9.74 -5.17 -13.10
CA ALA A 182 9.31 -4.92 -14.46
C ALA A 182 8.16 -3.89 -14.61
N SER A 183 7.62 -3.39 -13.48
CA SER A 183 6.61 -2.33 -13.48
C SER A 183 7.24 -0.99 -13.85
N ALA A 184 6.53 -0.16 -14.64
CA ALA A 184 7.05 1.11 -15.12
C ALA A 184 5.93 2.09 -15.48
N PHE A 185 6.24 3.37 -15.47
CA PHE A 185 5.38 4.42 -16.04
C PHE A 185 5.40 4.36 -17.56
N LYS A 186 4.25 4.68 -18.17
CA LYS A 186 4.13 4.94 -19.61
C LYS A 186 4.54 6.37 -19.94
N SER A 187 4.52 6.72 -21.21
CA SER A 187 4.67 8.11 -21.64
C SER A 187 3.56 8.98 -21.03
N PRO A 188 3.86 10.26 -20.72
CA PRO A 188 2.87 11.19 -20.19
C PRO A 188 1.65 11.33 -21.09
N SER A 189 0.47 11.40 -20.45
CA SER A 189 -0.81 11.58 -21.12
C SER A 189 -1.85 12.14 -20.15
N ALA A 190 -2.90 12.77 -20.67
CA ALA A 190 -4.05 13.12 -19.84
C ALA A 190 -4.77 11.85 -19.36
N MET A 191 -5.34 11.93 -18.15
CA MET A 191 -6.08 10.83 -17.53
C MET A 191 -7.45 10.61 -18.20
N ALA A 192 -8.07 11.69 -18.70
CA ALA A 192 -9.34 11.67 -19.40
C ALA A 192 -9.38 12.73 -20.51
N GLY A 193 -10.43 12.71 -21.34
CA GLY A 193 -10.55 13.56 -22.53
C GLY A 193 -11.08 14.97 -22.27
N SER A 194 -11.64 15.24 -21.09
CA SER A 194 -12.20 16.54 -20.74
C SER A 194 -11.97 16.88 -19.27
N ASP A 195 -12.05 18.14 -18.92
CA ASP A 195 -11.93 18.60 -17.52
C ASP A 195 -13.10 18.10 -16.67
N ASP A 196 -14.30 18.00 -17.23
CA ASP A 196 -15.48 17.46 -16.53
C ASP A 196 -15.28 15.99 -16.14
N ASP A 197 -14.69 15.18 -17.03
CA ASP A 197 -14.36 13.79 -16.74
C ASP A 197 -13.26 13.68 -15.68
N LEU A 198 -12.26 14.57 -15.72
CA LEU A 198 -11.20 14.64 -14.71
C LEU A 198 -11.78 15.00 -13.34
N GLU A 199 -12.68 15.98 -13.27
CA GLU A 199 -13.36 16.36 -12.02
C GLU A 199 -14.23 15.21 -11.49
N ALA A 200 -14.95 14.50 -12.36
CA ALA A 200 -15.76 13.36 -11.99
C ALA A 200 -14.90 12.20 -11.41
N ILE A 201 -13.69 11.97 -11.94
CA ILE A 201 -12.74 11.00 -11.41
C ILE A 201 -12.20 11.48 -10.06
N TYR A 202 -11.78 12.74 -9.96
CA TYR A 202 -11.24 13.34 -8.74
C TYR A 202 -12.22 13.22 -7.57
N ASN A 203 -13.50 13.50 -7.80
CA ASN A 203 -14.56 13.45 -6.79
C ASN A 203 -14.92 12.02 -6.31
N LYS A 204 -14.39 10.98 -6.95
CA LYS A 204 -14.56 9.58 -6.54
C LYS A 204 -13.45 9.08 -5.59
N GLN A 205 -12.52 9.92 -5.21
CA GLN A 205 -11.45 9.53 -4.31
C GLN A 205 -11.99 9.09 -2.93
N HIS A 206 -11.32 8.12 -2.35
CA HIS A 206 -11.61 7.62 -1.01
C HIS A 206 -10.79 8.38 0.02
N ASP A 207 -11.39 8.66 1.18
CA ASP A 207 -10.69 9.22 2.32
C ASP A 207 -9.63 8.22 2.83
N MET A 208 -8.42 8.73 3.10
CA MET A 208 -7.30 7.97 3.61
C MET A 208 -6.91 8.34 5.04
N SER A 209 -7.67 9.21 5.71
CA SER A 209 -7.35 9.75 7.05
C SER A 209 -7.21 8.67 8.13
N GLU A 210 -7.89 7.55 7.98
CA GLU A 210 -7.80 6.43 8.94
C GLU A 210 -6.43 5.72 8.95
N TRP A 211 -5.54 6.02 8.01
CA TRP A 211 -4.16 5.47 7.94
C TRP A 211 -3.08 6.51 8.24
N THR A 212 -3.46 7.77 8.55
CA THR A 212 -2.53 8.86 8.92
C THR A 212 -2.21 8.87 10.41
#